data_4e386744efb425b846e674727b5abf46
#
_entry.id   4e386744efb425b846e674727b5abf46
#
_cell.length_a   1.000
_cell.length_b   1.000
_cell.length_c   1.000
_cell.angle_alpha   90.00
_cell.angle_beta   90.00
_cell.angle_gamma   90.00
#
_symmetry.space_group_name_H-M   'P 1'
#
loop_
_entity.id
_entity.type
_entity.pdbx_description
1 polymer ?
#
loop_
_entity_poly.entity_id
_entity_poly.type
_entity_poly.pdbx_seq_one_letter_code
_entity_poly.pdbx_strand_id
1 'polypeptide(L)'
;TTDFRPRQFDLIVFDWDGTLYDSTALIVRCIQAACADLGLPVPSRTDSAYVIGLGLHDALAHVAPTLDKARVPELGLRYRHHYFQRQHELSLFEGTLEMLAALRARHHWLAVATGKSRQGLNEALEHVALRGVFDATRTADETASKPHPLMLQELMAEFGVEPERTLMIGDTTHDLQL
;
A
#
# COMPACT_ATOMS: atom_id res chain seq x y z
N THR A 1 20.63 -31.74 8.27
CA THR A 1 19.20 -32.03 8.48
C THR A 1 18.41 -30.83 8.05
N THR A 2 17.84 -30.87 6.84
CA THR A 2 16.87 -29.87 6.37
C THR A 2 15.65 -30.00 7.24
N ASP A 3 15.41 -29.00 8.10
CA ASP A 3 14.20 -28.90 8.92
C ASP A 3 13.01 -28.66 7.97
N PHE A 4 12.41 -29.74 7.50
CA PHE A 4 11.26 -29.69 6.60
C PHE A 4 10.02 -29.40 7.42
N ARG A 5 9.81 -28.12 7.76
CA ARG A 5 8.55 -27.68 8.33
C ARG A 5 7.56 -27.46 7.18
N PRO A 6 6.37 -28.08 7.23
CA PRO A 6 5.36 -27.80 6.22
C PRO A 6 4.99 -26.31 6.24
N ARG A 7 4.73 -25.74 5.05
CA ARG A 7 4.28 -24.35 4.95
C ARG A 7 2.90 -24.21 5.60
N GLN A 8 2.78 -23.22 6.47
CA GLN A 8 1.49 -22.87 7.07
C GLN A 8 0.61 -22.10 6.08
N PHE A 9 1.23 -21.25 5.26
CA PHE A 9 0.54 -20.42 4.26
C PHE A 9 1.12 -20.68 2.88
N ASP A 10 0.26 -20.62 1.86
CA ASP A 10 0.67 -20.74 0.45
C ASP A 10 0.76 -19.36 -0.23
N LEU A 11 -0.13 -18.43 0.14
CA LEU A 11 -0.18 -17.06 -0.36
C LEU A 11 0.16 -16.08 0.77
N ILE A 12 1.12 -15.21 0.51
CA ILE A 12 1.48 -14.11 1.41
C ILE A 12 1.23 -12.79 0.67
N VAL A 13 0.30 -11.99 1.19
CA VAL A 13 -0.08 -10.69 0.64
C VAL A 13 0.46 -9.60 1.52
N PHE A 14 1.17 -8.66 0.91
CA PHE A 14 1.74 -7.51 1.61
C PHE A 14 0.99 -6.23 1.24
N ASP A 15 0.76 -5.38 2.22
CA ASP A 15 0.61 -3.96 1.96
C ASP A 15 1.95 -3.38 1.50
N TRP A 16 1.94 -2.16 0.95
CA TRP A 16 3.14 -1.53 0.40
C TRP A 16 3.67 -0.43 1.31
N ASP A 17 2.99 0.72 1.35
CA ASP A 17 3.41 1.87 2.15
C ASP A 17 3.37 1.55 3.65
N GLY A 18 4.48 1.73 4.35
CA GLY A 18 4.61 1.43 5.78
C GLY A 18 4.85 -0.04 6.12
N THR A 19 4.78 -0.95 5.16
CA THR A 19 5.01 -2.39 5.35
C THR A 19 6.30 -2.86 4.69
N LEU A 20 6.45 -2.66 3.38
CA LEU A 20 7.69 -2.94 2.64
C LEU A 20 8.46 -1.67 2.31
N TYR A 21 7.78 -0.56 2.14
CA TYR A 21 8.28 0.71 1.65
C TYR A 21 8.24 1.75 2.76
N ASP A 22 9.39 2.35 3.07
CA ASP A 22 9.54 3.33 4.16
C ASP A 22 9.09 4.72 3.70
N SER A 23 7.79 4.87 3.47
CA SER A 23 7.16 6.02 2.84
C SER A 23 6.23 6.83 3.76
N THR A 24 5.90 6.32 4.95
CA THR A 24 4.87 6.89 5.83
C THR A 24 5.11 8.36 6.17
N ALA A 25 6.33 8.71 6.56
CA ALA A 25 6.66 10.09 6.94
C ALA A 25 6.54 11.06 5.75
N LEU A 26 6.92 10.64 4.55
CA LEU A 26 6.76 11.47 3.35
C LEU A 26 5.28 11.64 2.98
N ILE A 27 4.51 10.57 3.03
CA ILE A 27 3.05 10.63 2.73
C ILE A 27 2.36 11.61 3.67
N VAL A 28 2.64 11.55 4.98
CA VAL A 28 2.09 12.48 5.98
C VAL A 28 2.41 13.93 5.59
N ARG A 29 3.67 14.22 5.29
CA ARG A 29 4.08 15.58 4.90
C ARG A 29 3.41 16.05 3.61
N CYS A 30 3.24 15.16 2.64
CA CYS A 30 2.57 15.48 1.37
C CYS A 30 1.09 15.79 1.57
N ILE A 31 0.41 15.05 2.43
CA ILE A 31 -1.00 15.32 2.81
C ILE A 31 -1.11 16.69 3.46
N GLN A 32 -0.27 16.97 4.46
CA GLN A 32 -0.27 18.25 5.17
C GLN A 32 0.03 19.43 4.24
N ALA A 33 1.03 19.31 3.36
CA ALA A 33 1.39 20.34 2.41
C ALA A 33 0.28 20.59 1.37
N ALA A 34 -0.35 19.53 0.89
CA ALA A 34 -1.47 19.66 -0.06
C ALA A 34 -2.66 20.38 0.57
N CYS A 35 -3.01 20.08 1.81
CA CYS A 35 -4.07 20.78 2.54
C CYS A 35 -3.72 22.26 2.74
N ALA A 36 -2.49 22.55 3.13
CA ALA A 36 -2.02 23.94 3.29
C ALA A 36 -2.10 24.74 1.98
N ASP A 37 -1.74 24.13 0.85
CA ASP A 37 -1.80 24.77 -0.47
C ASP A 37 -3.21 25.22 -0.87
N LEU A 38 -4.24 24.49 -0.43
CA LEU A 38 -5.63 24.82 -0.69
C LEU A 38 -6.27 25.66 0.43
N GLY A 39 -5.50 26.11 1.40
CA GLY A 39 -6.01 26.87 2.55
C GLY A 39 -6.92 26.07 3.47
N LEU A 40 -6.83 24.75 3.44
CA LEU A 40 -7.61 23.87 4.30
C LEU A 40 -6.95 23.72 5.68
N PRO A 41 -7.71 23.35 6.73
CA PRO A 41 -7.10 22.95 7.99
C PRO A 41 -6.09 21.85 7.76
N VAL A 42 -4.86 22.03 8.28
CA VAL A 42 -3.79 21.04 8.15
C VAL A 42 -4.05 19.89 9.13
N PRO A 43 -4.23 18.66 8.65
CA PRO A 43 -4.47 17.53 9.55
C PRO A 43 -3.25 17.25 10.42
N SER A 44 -3.49 16.68 11.60
CA SER A 44 -2.42 16.23 12.49
C SER A 44 -1.59 15.11 11.83
N ARG A 45 -0.40 14.86 12.36
CA ARG A 45 0.41 13.73 11.93
C ARG A 45 -0.34 12.39 12.12
N THR A 46 -1.03 12.24 13.24
CA THR A 46 -1.81 11.04 13.56
C THR A 46 -2.96 10.83 12.58
N ASP A 47 -3.74 11.87 12.30
CA ASP A 47 -4.86 11.79 11.36
C ASP A 47 -4.37 11.52 9.93
N SER A 48 -3.26 12.15 9.53
CA SER A 48 -2.65 11.91 8.22
C SER A 48 -2.10 10.50 8.08
N ALA A 49 -1.50 9.94 9.14
CA ALA A 49 -0.99 8.57 9.14
C ALA A 49 -2.12 7.53 9.12
N TYR A 50 -3.23 7.81 9.78
CA TYR A 50 -4.39 6.90 9.86
C TYR A 50 -4.94 6.51 8.50
N VAL A 51 -4.92 7.42 7.52
CA VAL A 51 -5.50 7.18 6.20
C VAL A 51 -4.56 6.47 5.22
N ILE A 52 -3.32 6.23 5.60
CA ILE A 52 -2.35 5.51 4.77
C ILE A 52 -2.81 4.06 4.61
N GLY A 53 -2.86 3.58 3.37
CA GLY A 53 -3.40 2.25 3.03
C GLY A 53 -4.78 2.32 2.37
N LEU A 54 -5.52 3.41 2.56
CA LEU A 54 -6.73 3.69 1.78
C LEU A 54 -6.37 4.14 0.36
N GLY A 55 -7.32 4.03 -0.57
CA GLY A 55 -7.19 4.70 -1.87
C GLY A 55 -7.04 6.21 -1.67
N LEU A 56 -6.28 6.87 -2.54
CA LEU A 56 -5.94 8.29 -2.37
C LEU A 56 -7.18 9.19 -2.23
N HIS A 57 -8.21 8.95 -3.05
CA HIS A 57 -9.45 9.72 -2.98
C HIS A 57 -10.11 9.61 -1.60
N ASP A 58 -10.25 8.37 -1.09
CA ASP A 58 -10.87 8.12 0.22
C ASP A 58 -10.03 8.70 1.35
N ALA A 59 -8.71 8.58 1.26
CA ALA A 59 -7.78 9.14 2.22
C ALA A 59 -7.91 10.66 2.32
N LEU A 60 -7.91 11.35 1.19
CA LEU A 60 -8.01 12.80 1.14
C LEU A 60 -9.40 13.30 1.56
N ALA A 61 -10.46 12.62 1.17
CA ALA A 61 -11.80 12.94 1.63
C ALA A 61 -11.94 12.81 3.16
N HIS A 62 -11.26 11.84 3.75
CA HIS A 62 -11.26 11.64 5.19
C HIS A 62 -10.52 12.75 5.96
N VAL A 63 -9.34 13.17 5.49
CA VAL A 63 -8.54 14.22 6.17
C VAL A 63 -9.04 15.63 5.91
N ALA A 64 -9.84 15.83 4.88
CA ALA A 64 -10.42 17.12 4.50
C ALA A 64 -11.96 17.05 4.45
N PRO A 65 -12.64 16.78 5.57
CA PRO A 65 -14.07 16.50 5.58
C PRO A 65 -14.94 17.71 5.20
N THR A 66 -14.40 18.92 5.31
CA THR A 66 -15.09 20.17 4.94
C THR A 66 -14.93 20.54 3.46
N LEU A 67 -14.04 19.85 2.74
CA LEU A 67 -13.85 20.08 1.32
C LEU A 67 -14.99 19.47 0.52
N ASP A 68 -15.52 20.23 -0.46
CA ASP A 68 -16.49 19.69 -1.42
C ASP A 68 -15.86 18.47 -2.13
N LYS A 69 -16.64 17.39 -2.19
CA LYS A 69 -16.21 16.13 -2.84
C LYS A 69 -15.76 16.33 -4.28
N ALA A 70 -16.38 17.29 -4.99
CA ALA A 70 -16.00 17.65 -6.35
C ALA A 70 -14.56 18.22 -6.45
N ARG A 71 -14.01 18.72 -5.34
CA ARG A 71 -12.65 19.29 -5.28
C ARG A 71 -11.59 18.34 -4.74
N VAL A 72 -11.96 17.14 -4.30
CA VAL A 72 -10.98 16.14 -3.82
C VAL A 72 -9.92 15.83 -4.89
N PRO A 73 -10.25 15.72 -6.19
CA PRO A 73 -9.21 15.55 -7.24
C PRO A 73 -8.18 16.68 -7.28
N GLU A 74 -8.58 17.94 -7.00
CA GLU A 74 -7.67 19.09 -6.90
C GLU A 74 -6.66 18.89 -5.76
N LEU A 75 -7.14 18.47 -4.60
CA LEU A 75 -6.29 18.12 -3.46
C LEU A 75 -5.33 16.97 -3.82
N GLY A 76 -5.81 15.97 -4.56
CA GLY A 76 -5.00 14.86 -5.06
C GLY A 76 -3.88 15.31 -5.99
N LEU A 77 -4.12 16.29 -6.86
CA LEU A 77 -3.08 16.85 -7.73
C LEU A 77 -1.99 17.56 -6.90
N ARG A 78 -2.37 18.30 -5.87
CA ARG A 78 -1.41 18.96 -4.97
C ARG A 78 -0.59 17.91 -4.18
N TYR A 79 -1.23 16.88 -3.68
CA TYR A 79 -0.54 15.76 -3.02
C TYR A 79 0.50 15.14 -3.94
N ARG A 80 0.11 14.78 -5.16
CA ARG A 80 1.04 14.17 -6.14
C ARG A 80 2.20 15.08 -6.48
N HIS A 81 1.96 16.39 -6.61
CA HIS A 81 3.02 17.37 -6.85
C HIS A 81 4.10 17.30 -5.77
N HIS A 82 3.72 17.30 -4.49
CA HIS A 82 4.68 17.19 -3.39
C HIS A 82 5.35 15.82 -3.33
N TYR A 83 4.60 14.76 -3.59
CA TYR A 83 5.12 13.40 -3.57
C TYR A 83 6.18 13.17 -4.67
N PHE A 84 5.91 13.58 -5.89
CA PHE A 84 6.84 13.42 -7.01
C PHE A 84 8.17 14.14 -6.81
N GLN A 85 8.18 15.25 -6.11
CA GLN A 85 9.40 15.99 -5.82
C GLN A 85 10.37 15.23 -4.91
N ARG A 86 9.86 14.33 -4.08
CA ARG A 86 10.64 13.68 -3.03
C ARG A 86 10.58 12.15 -3.04
N GLN A 87 9.82 11.53 -3.91
CA GLN A 87 9.70 10.07 -3.94
C GLN A 87 11.03 9.34 -4.18
N HIS A 88 11.98 9.99 -4.85
CA HIS A 88 13.31 9.45 -5.10
C HIS A 88 14.13 9.22 -3.82
N GLU A 89 13.76 9.85 -2.71
CA GLU A 89 14.40 9.67 -1.39
C GLU A 89 13.94 8.39 -0.68
N LEU A 90 12.89 7.76 -1.16
CA LEU A 90 12.27 6.60 -0.52
C LEU A 90 13.01 5.30 -0.82
N SER A 91 12.97 4.37 0.13
CA SER A 91 13.58 3.05 0.02
C SER A 91 12.73 1.99 0.71
N LEU A 92 13.04 0.73 0.47
CA LEU A 92 12.48 -0.39 1.23
C LEU A 92 13.00 -0.36 2.66
N PHE A 93 12.21 -0.91 3.59
CA PHE A 93 12.72 -1.21 4.92
C PHE A 93 13.88 -2.21 4.85
N GLU A 94 14.82 -2.09 5.78
CA GLU A 94 15.93 -3.01 5.91
C GLU A 94 15.43 -4.45 6.09
N GLY A 95 16.07 -5.40 5.41
CA GLY A 95 15.71 -6.82 5.46
C GLY A 95 14.58 -7.24 4.51
N THR A 96 13.93 -6.31 3.81
CA THR A 96 12.82 -6.64 2.91
C THR A 96 13.24 -7.54 1.75
N LEU A 97 14.35 -7.24 1.09
CA LEU A 97 14.83 -8.04 -0.06
C LEU A 97 15.18 -9.47 0.36
N GLU A 98 15.86 -9.62 1.48
CA GLU A 98 16.26 -10.92 2.04
C GLU A 98 15.02 -11.73 2.43
N MET A 99 14.03 -11.10 3.05
CA MET A 99 12.78 -11.75 3.42
C MET A 99 12.02 -12.24 2.19
N LEU A 100 11.86 -11.41 1.17
CA LEU A 100 11.15 -11.78 -0.06
C LEU A 100 11.87 -12.92 -0.78
N ALA A 101 13.21 -12.91 -0.84
CA ALA A 101 14.00 -13.98 -1.42
C ALA A 101 13.82 -15.29 -0.65
N ALA A 102 13.82 -15.25 0.68
CA ALA A 102 13.60 -16.42 1.52
C ALA A 102 12.21 -17.04 1.34
N LEU A 103 11.17 -16.20 1.23
CA LEU A 103 9.80 -16.67 0.99
C LEU A 103 9.65 -17.29 -0.40
N ARG A 104 10.27 -16.73 -1.43
CA ARG A 104 10.29 -17.30 -2.78
C ARG A 104 11.03 -18.65 -2.82
N ALA A 105 12.15 -18.77 -2.11
CA ALA A 105 12.89 -20.01 -2.01
C ALA A 105 12.08 -21.15 -1.35
N ARG A 106 11.09 -20.79 -0.53
CA ARG A 106 10.13 -21.72 0.08
C ARG A 106 8.85 -21.91 -0.75
N HIS A 107 8.81 -21.38 -1.97
CA HIS A 107 7.71 -21.54 -2.93
C HIS A 107 6.38 -20.94 -2.48
N HIS A 108 6.41 -19.86 -1.69
CA HIS A 108 5.21 -19.07 -1.43
C HIS A 108 4.82 -18.24 -2.67
N TRP A 109 3.52 -18.11 -2.92
CA TRP A 109 2.99 -17.05 -3.77
C TRP A 109 3.14 -15.71 -3.04
N LEU A 110 3.69 -14.69 -3.71
CA LEU A 110 3.86 -13.36 -3.15
C LEU A 110 3.02 -12.35 -3.92
N ALA A 111 2.23 -11.57 -3.20
CA ALA A 111 1.35 -10.56 -3.78
C ALA A 111 1.38 -9.26 -2.99
N VAL A 112 0.95 -8.18 -3.63
CA VAL A 112 0.75 -6.86 -3.02
C VAL A 112 -0.72 -6.46 -3.13
N ALA A 113 -1.29 -5.96 -2.04
CA ALA A 113 -2.59 -5.30 -2.00
C ALA A 113 -2.41 -3.89 -1.41
N THR A 114 -2.60 -2.85 -2.21
CA THR A 114 -2.23 -1.47 -1.84
C THR A 114 -3.30 -0.45 -2.17
N GLY A 115 -3.36 0.60 -1.36
CA GLY A 115 -4.17 1.80 -1.65
C GLY A 115 -3.60 2.68 -2.77
N LYS A 116 -2.36 2.42 -3.25
CA LYS A 116 -1.78 3.15 -4.39
C LYS A 116 -2.57 2.91 -5.67
N SER A 117 -2.39 3.82 -6.63
CA SER A 117 -2.81 3.58 -8.01
C SER A 117 -1.88 2.57 -8.69
N ARG A 118 -2.34 1.99 -9.79
CA ARG A 118 -1.52 1.10 -10.62
C ARG A 118 -0.24 1.78 -11.08
N GLN A 119 -0.34 3.00 -11.56
CA GLN A 119 0.82 3.77 -11.98
C GLN A 119 1.79 3.99 -10.82
N GLY A 120 1.29 4.41 -9.66
CA GLY A 120 2.13 4.68 -8.49
C GLY A 120 2.85 3.43 -7.98
N LEU A 121 2.19 2.27 -7.96
CA LEU A 121 2.83 1.01 -7.59
C LEU A 121 3.89 0.60 -8.60
N ASN A 122 3.62 0.68 -9.90
CA ASN A 122 4.58 0.30 -10.93
C ASN A 122 5.85 1.17 -10.86
N GLU A 123 5.71 2.47 -10.67
CA GLU A 123 6.84 3.38 -10.49
C GLU A 123 7.66 3.03 -9.23
N ALA A 124 6.99 2.72 -8.12
CA ALA A 124 7.66 2.32 -6.89
C ALA A 124 8.41 0.99 -7.03
N LEU A 125 7.80 -0.01 -7.66
CA LEU A 125 8.44 -1.32 -7.92
C LEU A 125 9.68 -1.19 -8.81
N GLU A 126 9.62 -0.32 -9.80
CA GLU A 126 10.77 -0.04 -10.69
C GLU A 126 11.89 0.68 -9.93
N HIS A 127 11.53 1.68 -9.12
CA HIS A 127 12.50 2.45 -8.32
C HIS A 127 13.32 1.57 -7.37
N VAL A 128 12.70 0.57 -6.74
CA VAL A 128 13.37 -0.34 -5.79
C VAL A 128 13.82 -1.67 -6.41
N ALA A 129 13.78 -1.78 -7.74
CA ALA A 129 14.19 -2.97 -8.49
C ALA A 129 13.43 -4.26 -8.10
N LEU A 130 12.15 -4.15 -7.75
CA LEU A 130 11.27 -5.29 -7.43
C LEU A 130 10.29 -5.64 -8.56
N ARG A 131 10.49 -5.11 -9.75
CA ARG A 131 9.68 -5.46 -10.91
C ARG A 131 9.78 -6.98 -11.19
N GLY A 132 8.62 -7.64 -11.24
CA GLY A 132 8.55 -9.08 -11.50
C GLY A 132 8.82 -9.97 -10.28
N VAL A 133 9.03 -9.42 -9.09
CA VAL A 133 9.22 -10.20 -7.85
C VAL A 133 7.90 -10.73 -7.31
N PHE A 134 6.82 -9.94 -7.42
CA PHE A 134 5.50 -10.36 -6.97
C PHE A 134 4.76 -11.10 -8.09
N ASP A 135 4.11 -12.21 -7.72
CA ASP A 135 3.34 -13.04 -8.65
C ASP A 135 2.05 -12.36 -9.11
N ALA A 136 1.45 -11.53 -8.25
CA ALA A 136 0.30 -10.69 -8.58
C ALA A 136 0.25 -9.45 -7.68
N THR A 137 -0.42 -8.40 -8.15
CA THR A 137 -0.65 -7.17 -7.40
C THR A 137 -2.05 -6.65 -7.62
N ARG A 138 -2.64 -6.01 -6.60
CA ARG A 138 -3.93 -5.31 -6.69
C ARG A 138 -3.80 -3.90 -6.14
N THR A 139 -4.42 -2.96 -6.82
CA THR A 139 -4.39 -1.54 -6.49
C THR A 139 -5.80 -1.00 -6.30
N ALA A 140 -5.93 0.11 -5.55
CA ALA A 140 -7.24 0.65 -5.19
C ALA A 140 -8.05 1.16 -6.39
N ASP A 141 -7.39 1.65 -7.44
CA ASP A 141 -8.03 2.16 -8.65
C ASP A 141 -8.53 1.06 -9.59
N GLU A 142 -8.06 -0.18 -9.44
CA GLU A 142 -8.47 -1.34 -10.25
C GLU A 142 -9.51 -2.21 -9.55
N THR A 143 -9.65 -2.09 -8.24
CA THR A 143 -10.52 -2.93 -7.40
C THR A 143 -11.42 -2.07 -6.52
N ALA A 144 -11.26 -2.20 -5.22
CA ALA A 144 -11.93 -1.37 -4.22
C ALA A 144 -10.92 -0.99 -3.12
N SER A 145 -11.06 0.22 -2.60
CA SER A 145 -10.23 0.71 -1.50
C SER A 145 -10.43 -0.13 -0.24
N LYS A 146 -9.34 -0.39 0.49
CA LYS A 146 -9.42 -1.01 1.84
C LYS A 146 -10.34 -0.20 2.75
N PRO A 147 -11.08 -0.79 3.63
CA PRO A 147 -11.06 -2.21 4.07
C PRO A 147 -11.97 -3.14 3.25
N HIS A 148 -12.39 -2.78 2.06
CA HIS A 148 -13.18 -3.68 1.20
C HIS A 148 -12.34 -4.90 0.82
N PRO A 149 -12.84 -6.15 0.97
CA PRO A 149 -12.04 -7.36 0.84
C PRO A 149 -11.73 -7.78 -0.61
N LEU A 150 -12.17 -7.02 -1.62
CA LEU A 150 -12.09 -7.42 -3.03
C LEU A 150 -10.66 -7.75 -3.47
N MET A 151 -9.66 -6.98 -3.06
CA MET A 151 -8.27 -7.24 -3.42
C MET A 151 -7.82 -8.64 -2.99
N LEU A 152 -8.11 -9.04 -1.75
CA LEU A 152 -7.77 -10.37 -1.23
C LEU A 152 -8.59 -11.47 -1.89
N GLN A 153 -9.87 -11.24 -2.10
CA GLN A 153 -10.75 -12.22 -2.77
C GLN A 153 -10.25 -12.52 -4.18
N GLU A 154 -9.88 -11.51 -4.94
CA GLU A 154 -9.34 -11.69 -6.29
C GLU A 154 -7.99 -12.41 -6.28
N LEU A 155 -7.08 -12.07 -5.36
CA LEU A 155 -5.77 -12.72 -5.24
C LEU A 155 -5.92 -14.19 -4.84
N MET A 156 -6.76 -14.50 -3.86
CA MET A 156 -7.04 -15.88 -3.47
C MET A 156 -7.65 -16.69 -4.62
N ALA A 157 -8.57 -16.11 -5.36
CA ALA A 157 -9.17 -16.76 -6.53
C ALA A 157 -8.14 -17.00 -7.65
N GLU A 158 -7.26 -16.05 -7.91
CA GLU A 158 -6.22 -16.18 -8.93
C GLU A 158 -5.25 -17.34 -8.67
N PHE A 159 -4.86 -17.53 -7.41
CA PHE A 159 -3.94 -18.61 -7.02
C PHE A 159 -4.64 -19.88 -6.56
N GLY A 160 -5.95 -19.88 -6.44
CA GLY A 160 -6.72 -21.03 -5.93
C GLY A 160 -6.38 -21.36 -4.48
N VAL A 161 -6.16 -20.35 -3.65
CA VAL A 161 -5.76 -20.49 -2.24
C VAL A 161 -6.92 -20.11 -1.32
N GLU A 162 -7.19 -20.94 -0.33
CA GLU A 162 -8.23 -20.69 0.67
C GLU A 162 -7.78 -19.65 1.71
N PRO A 163 -8.72 -18.96 2.40
CA PRO A 163 -8.38 -17.96 3.42
C PRO A 163 -7.45 -18.45 4.51
N GLU A 164 -7.62 -19.71 4.96
CA GLU A 164 -6.82 -20.34 6.02
C GLU A 164 -5.36 -20.58 5.61
N ARG A 165 -5.10 -20.53 4.30
CA ARG A 165 -3.77 -20.67 3.70
C ARG A 165 -3.21 -19.36 3.20
N THR A 166 -3.88 -18.23 3.48
CA THR A 166 -3.51 -16.88 3.07
C THR A 166 -3.12 -16.05 4.28
N LEU A 167 -1.98 -15.39 4.20
CA LEU A 167 -1.51 -14.43 5.22
C LEU A 167 -1.48 -13.03 4.64
N MET A 168 -2.16 -12.09 5.29
CA MET A 168 -2.07 -10.65 5.01
C MET A 168 -1.12 -9.99 6.00
N ILE A 169 -0.14 -9.26 5.49
CA ILE A 169 0.84 -8.50 6.28
C ILE A 169 0.68 -7.02 5.96
N GLY A 170 0.38 -6.24 6.99
CA GLY A 170 0.20 -4.80 6.87
C GLY A 170 0.49 -4.09 8.19
N ASP A 171 0.56 -2.76 8.13
CA ASP A 171 0.90 -1.90 9.28
C ASP A 171 -0.28 -1.11 9.83
N THR A 172 -1.48 -1.26 9.24
CA THR A 172 -2.69 -0.54 9.67
C THR A 172 -3.85 -1.47 9.95
N THR A 173 -4.86 -0.96 10.68
CA THR A 173 -6.12 -1.68 10.90
C THR A 173 -6.92 -1.88 9.63
N HIS A 174 -6.68 -1.09 8.58
CA HIS A 174 -7.33 -1.28 7.27
C HIS A 174 -6.97 -2.62 6.65
N ASP A 175 -5.76 -3.12 6.89
CA ASP A 175 -5.31 -4.44 6.43
C ASP A 175 -5.96 -5.58 7.22
N LEU A 176 -6.20 -5.37 8.51
CA LEU A 176 -6.83 -6.37 9.38
C LEU A 176 -8.33 -6.54 9.12
N GLN A 177 -8.96 -5.57 8.48
CA GLN A 177 -10.40 -5.55 8.18
C GLN A 177 -10.72 -6.12 6.79
N LEU A 178 -9.70 -6.50 6.04
CA LEU A 178 -9.84 -7.19 4.76
C LEU A 178 -10.31 -8.64 5.01
#